data_3428bc39d0f48b66976c410c4724898b
#
_entry.id   3428bc39d0f48b66976c410c4724898b
#
_cell.length_a   1.000
_cell.length_b   1.000
_cell.length_c   1.000
_cell.angle_alpha   90.00
_cell.angle_beta   90.00
_cell.angle_gamma   90.00
#
_symmetry.space_group_name_H-M   'P 1'
#
loop_
_entity.id
_entity.type
_entity.pdbx_description
1 polymer ?
#
loop_
_entity_poly.entity_id
_entity_poly.type
_entity_poly.pdbx_seq_one_letter_code
_entity_poly.pdbx_strand_id
1 'polypeptide(L)'
;MDWLPEGCREVFKLDHDDFETSQKRSKPPLFHFLDDTAKPWSKRCDFVIFYVNGKAFHADCIEFKSKSLTAEKIVPQLKAGVCWVTSLKRTIEHYTGDCRRIRLRKFVFAENENPDAYLDANRQLNADPSIRYYHFSEVNGQPLTALHNTSVQEI
;
A
#
# COMPACT_ATOMS: atom_id res chain seq x y z
N MET A 1 -24.20 -3.36 -9.59
CA MET A 1 -22.93 -3.79 -10.23
C MET A 1 -21.91 -3.96 -9.12
N ASP A 2 -21.48 -5.18 -8.85
CA ASP A 2 -20.51 -5.41 -7.79
C ASP A 2 -19.15 -4.92 -8.26
N TRP A 3 -18.47 -4.14 -7.40
CA TRP A 3 -17.15 -3.59 -7.71
C TRP A 3 -16.12 -4.69 -7.95
N LEU A 4 -16.23 -5.75 -7.15
CA LEU A 4 -15.44 -6.97 -7.29
C LEU A 4 -16.34 -8.17 -6.99
N PRO A 5 -16.32 -9.22 -7.81
CA PRO A 5 -16.97 -10.49 -7.46
C PRO A 5 -16.41 -11.06 -6.17
N GLU A 6 -17.21 -11.81 -5.43
CA GLU A 6 -16.76 -12.49 -4.22
C GLU A 6 -15.54 -13.37 -4.51
N GLY A 7 -14.49 -13.25 -3.71
CA GLY A 7 -13.23 -13.95 -3.94
C GLY A 7 -12.28 -13.31 -4.97
N CYS A 8 -12.72 -12.23 -5.65
CA CYS A 8 -11.85 -11.49 -6.56
C CYS A 8 -10.81 -10.67 -5.80
N ARG A 9 -9.61 -10.62 -6.34
CA ARG A 9 -8.48 -9.82 -5.82
C ARG A 9 -7.86 -9.08 -6.98
N GLU A 10 -7.71 -7.77 -6.80
CA GLU A 10 -7.00 -6.92 -7.74
C GLU A 10 -5.75 -6.36 -7.09
N VAL A 11 -4.63 -6.54 -7.75
CA VAL A 11 -3.32 -6.08 -7.27
C VAL A 11 -2.80 -5.02 -8.22
N PHE A 12 -2.56 -3.83 -7.67
CA PHE A 12 -1.94 -2.73 -8.41
C PHE A 12 -0.51 -2.55 -7.91
N LYS A 13 0.46 -2.79 -8.80
CA LYS A 13 1.84 -2.42 -8.58
C LYS A 13 1.99 -0.94 -8.92
N LEU A 14 2.24 -0.11 -7.94
CA LEU A 14 2.35 1.33 -8.11
C LEU A 14 3.79 1.78 -8.36
N ASP A 15 4.77 1.01 -7.94
CA ASP A 15 6.18 1.24 -8.27
C ASP A 15 6.61 0.36 -9.45
N HIS A 16 7.19 0.99 -10.45
CA HIS A 16 7.73 0.31 -11.63
C HIS A 16 9.24 0.16 -11.48
N ASP A 17 9.67 -0.93 -10.89
CA ASP A 17 11.10 -1.26 -10.83
C ASP A 17 11.62 -1.97 -12.10
N ASP A 18 10.74 -2.37 -13.01
CA ASP A 18 11.12 -3.26 -14.09
C ASP A 18 10.94 -2.63 -15.46
N PHE A 19 12.04 -2.16 -16.01
CA PHE A 19 12.43 -2.54 -17.34
C PHE A 19 13.95 -2.66 -17.35
N GLU A 20 14.45 -3.89 -17.37
CA GLU A 20 15.78 -4.22 -17.82
C GLU A 20 15.96 -3.71 -19.25
N THR A 21 16.31 -2.47 -19.39
CA THR A 21 16.98 -1.99 -20.58
C THR A 21 18.20 -1.21 -20.13
N SER A 22 19.33 -1.63 -20.61
CA SER A 22 20.68 -1.10 -20.45
C SER A 22 20.88 0.37 -20.87
N GLN A 23 19.84 1.16 -20.82
CA GLN A 23 19.84 2.60 -20.93
C GLN A 23 19.17 3.18 -19.69
N LYS A 24 19.87 4.08 -19.02
CA LYS A 24 19.36 4.95 -17.94
C LYS A 24 18.16 5.76 -18.42
N ARG A 25 17.02 5.12 -18.65
CA ARG A 25 15.77 5.82 -18.85
C ARG A 25 15.16 6.04 -17.48
N SER A 26 14.86 7.29 -17.20
CA SER A 26 14.03 7.68 -16.07
C SER A 26 12.79 6.78 -16.02
N LYS A 27 12.47 6.26 -14.84
CA LYS A 27 11.24 5.48 -14.60
C LYS A 27 10.07 6.23 -15.24
N PRO A 28 9.21 5.56 -16.04
CA PRO A 28 8.06 6.24 -16.60
C PRO A 28 7.19 6.78 -15.46
N PRO A 29 6.79 8.04 -15.49
CA PRO A 29 5.96 8.61 -14.45
C PRO A 29 4.61 7.91 -14.40
N LEU A 30 4.06 7.70 -13.20
CA LEU A 30 2.71 7.14 -13.02
C LEU A 30 1.69 7.97 -13.81
N PHE A 31 1.88 9.29 -13.81
CA PHE A 31 1.14 10.23 -14.62
C PHE A 31 2.15 10.98 -15.49
N HIS A 32 2.31 10.57 -16.75
CA HIS A 32 3.31 11.12 -17.68
C HIS A 32 3.15 12.61 -17.98
N PHE A 33 2.04 13.21 -17.60
CA PHE A 33 1.75 14.64 -17.72
C PHE A 33 2.07 15.43 -16.45
N LEU A 34 2.51 14.75 -15.37
CA LEU A 34 2.92 15.38 -14.12
C LEU A 34 4.41 15.22 -13.92
N ASP A 35 5.05 16.25 -13.37
CA ASP A 35 6.46 16.20 -13.01
C ASP A 35 6.70 15.26 -11.83
N ASP A 36 7.33 14.13 -12.07
CA ASP A 36 7.66 13.10 -11.07
C ASP A 36 8.68 13.61 -10.03
N THR A 37 9.40 14.67 -10.31
CA THR A 37 10.36 15.28 -9.38
C THR A 37 9.70 16.22 -8.39
N ALA A 38 8.52 16.73 -8.74
CA ALA A 38 7.78 17.76 -8.00
C ALA A 38 6.90 17.12 -6.95
N LYS A 39 7.13 16.32 -6.12
CA LYS A 39 6.45 15.79 -4.94
C LYS A 39 5.06 16.34 -4.60
N PRO A 40 4.18 15.70 -3.90
CA PRO A 40 4.30 14.41 -3.23
C PRO A 40 3.82 13.22 -4.06
N TRP A 41 3.23 13.42 -5.24
CA TRP A 41 2.67 12.31 -6.04
C TRP A 41 3.72 11.38 -6.68
N SER A 42 4.97 11.80 -6.70
CA SER A 42 6.08 10.91 -7.07
C SER A 42 6.36 9.83 -6.01
N LYS A 43 5.88 10.03 -4.78
CA LYS A 43 5.96 9.04 -3.72
C LYS A 43 4.76 8.11 -3.80
N ARG A 44 5.01 6.82 -3.79
CA ARG A 44 3.99 5.79 -3.87
C ARG A 44 4.46 4.56 -3.10
N CYS A 45 3.53 3.81 -2.57
CA CYS A 45 3.85 2.48 -2.03
C CYS A 45 4.01 1.49 -3.19
N ASP A 46 4.64 0.36 -2.92
CA ASP A 46 4.92 -0.63 -3.96
C ASP A 46 3.64 -1.26 -4.50
N PHE A 47 2.70 -1.63 -3.61
CA PHE A 47 1.47 -2.31 -3.98
C PHE A 47 0.25 -1.76 -3.27
N VAL A 48 -0.88 -1.81 -3.96
CA VAL A 48 -2.22 -1.73 -3.38
C VAL A 48 -2.99 -2.97 -3.79
N ILE A 49 -3.55 -3.68 -2.81
CA ILE A 49 -4.32 -4.90 -3.04
C ILE A 49 -5.76 -4.64 -2.60
N PHE A 50 -6.69 -4.76 -3.54
CA PHE A 50 -8.12 -4.73 -3.26
C PHE A 50 -8.67 -6.14 -3.17
N TYR A 51 -9.54 -6.38 -2.21
CA TYR A 51 -10.23 -7.66 -2.07
C TYR A 51 -11.53 -7.51 -1.29
N VAL A 52 -12.40 -8.52 -1.43
CA VAL A 52 -13.63 -8.65 -0.66
C VAL A 52 -13.43 -9.74 0.39
N ASN A 53 -13.79 -9.43 1.62
CA ASN A 53 -13.84 -10.41 2.71
C ASN A 53 -15.22 -10.34 3.38
N GLY A 54 -16.03 -11.38 3.16
CA GLY A 54 -17.45 -11.34 3.48
C GLY A 54 -18.17 -10.26 2.69
N LYS A 55 -18.79 -9.30 3.39
CA LYS A 55 -19.47 -8.15 2.78
C LYS A 55 -18.64 -6.87 2.75
N ALA A 56 -17.42 -6.92 3.25
CA ALA A 56 -16.56 -5.74 3.38
C ALA A 56 -15.53 -5.66 2.26
N PHE A 57 -15.38 -4.46 1.70
CA PHE A 57 -14.30 -4.12 0.79
C PHE A 57 -13.06 -3.73 1.57
N HIS A 58 -11.93 -4.23 1.15
CA HIS A 58 -10.64 -3.97 1.76
C HIS A 58 -9.66 -3.41 0.73
N ALA A 59 -8.75 -2.56 1.21
CA ALA A 59 -7.57 -2.12 0.47
C ALA A 59 -6.36 -2.17 1.39
N ASP A 60 -5.34 -2.91 0.99
CA ASP A 60 -4.08 -3.00 1.72
C ASP A 60 -3.00 -2.26 0.93
N CYS A 61 -2.47 -1.17 1.51
CA CYS A 61 -1.30 -0.47 1.00
C CYS A 61 -0.04 -1.11 1.57
N ILE A 62 0.85 -1.54 0.70
CA ILE A 62 2.03 -2.33 1.06
C ILE A 62 3.30 -1.66 0.55
N GLU A 63 4.29 -1.57 1.43
CA GLU A 63 5.64 -1.11 1.13
C GLU A 63 6.66 -2.18 1.49
N PHE A 64 7.60 -2.47 0.59
CA PHE A 64 8.68 -3.40 0.81
C PHE A 64 10.00 -2.68 1.08
N LYS A 65 10.75 -3.14 2.05
CA LYS A 65 12.08 -2.62 2.38
C LYS A 65 13.08 -3.76 2.55
N SER A 66 14.17 -3.73 1.82
CA SER A 66 15.18 -4.78 1.89
C SER A 66 16.01 -4.73 3.18
N LYS A 67 16.31 -3.53 3.72
CA LYS A 67 17.26 -3.41 4.83
C LYS A 67 16.88 -2.43 5.94
N SER A 68 16.32 -1.28 5.63
CA SER A 68 16.12 -0.23 6.64
C SER A 68 14.67 0.20 6.79
N LEU A 69 14.23 0.40 8.04
CA LEU A 69 12.91 0.93 8.39
C LEU A 69 12.96 2.47 8.49
N THR A 70 13.37 3.15 7.43
CA THR A 70 13.46 4.62 7.41
C THR A 70 12.06 5.23 7.35
N ALA A 71 11.56 5.67 8.49
CA ALA A 71 10.19 6.20 8.63
C ALA A 71 9.91 7.39 7.71
N GLU A 72 10.90 8.27 7.50
CA GLU A 72 10.81 9.44 6.62
C GLU A 72 10.54 9.07 5.16
N LYS A 73 10.82 7.84 4.78
CA LYS A 73 10.51 7.31 3.44
C LYS A 73 9.23 6.51 3.43
N ILE A 74 9.04 5.62 4.40
CA ILE A 74 7.91 4.69 4.47
C ILE A 74 6.59 5.42 4.66
N VAL A 75 6.52 6.34 5.62
CA VAL A 75 5.28 7.05 5.96
C VAL A 75 4.73 7.84 4.77
N PRO A 76 5.52 8.67 4.06
CA PRO A 76 5.02 9.38 2.88
C PRO A 76 4.62 8.46 1.71
N GLN A 77 5.30 7.32 1.52
CA GLN A 77 4.97 6.38 0.46
C GLN A 77 3.61 5.72 0.72
N LEU A 78 3.38 5.23 1.94
CA LEU A 78 2.09 4.64 2.31
C LEU A 78 0.96 5.67 2.34
N LYS A 79 1.23 6.91 2.77
CA LYS A 79 0.26 8.01 2.69
C LYS A 79 -0.15 8.30 1.25
N ALA A 80 0.80 8.28 0.32
CA ALA A 80 0.50 8.44 -1.10
C ALA A 80 -0.36 7.29 -1.65
N GLY A 81 -0.12 6.04 -1.22
CA GLY A 81 -0.97 4.90 -1.53
C GLY A 81 -2.41 5.12 -1.04
N VAL A 82 -2.59 5.61 0.18
CA VAL A 82 -3.93 5.96 0.73
C VAL A 82 -4.61 7.04 -0.13
N CYS A 83 -3.88 8.08 -0.52
CA CYS A 83 -4.42 9.12 -1.40
C CYS A 83 -4.85 8.56 -2.76
N TRP A 84 -4.08 7.63 -3.32
CA TRP A 84 -4.41 6.97 -4.57
C TRP A 84 -5.69 6.13 -4.45
N VAL A 85 -5.81 5.29 -3.40
CA VAL A 85 -7.03 4.50 -3.12
C VAL A 85 -8.26 5.41 -2.98
N THR A 86 -8.11 6.50 -2.23
CA THR A 86 -9.21 7.47 -2.02
C THR A 86 -9.65 8.12 -3.32
N SER A 87 -8.69 8.47 -4.19
CA SER A 87 -8.97 9.07 -5.49
C SER A 87 -9.67 8.08 -6.42
N LEU A 88 -9.18 6.83 -6.47
CA LEU A 88 -9.80 5.76 -7.25
C LEU A 88 -11.25 5.51 -6.79
N LYS A 89 -11.46 5.38 -5.47
CA LYS A 89 -12.79 5.24 -4.88
C LYS A 89 -13.75 6.34 -5.34
N ARG A 90 -13.34 7.61 -5.20
CA ARG A 90 -14.15 8.76 -5.65
C ARG A 90 -14.48 8.71 -7.14
N THR A 91 -13.51 8.28 -7.95
CA THR A 91 -13.72 8.11 -9.39
C THR A 91 -14.79 7.05 -9.67
N ILE A 92 -14.69 5.89 -9.02
CA ILE A 92 -15.66 4.81 -9.18
C ILE A 92 -17.06 5.27 -8.72
N GLU A 93 -17.16 5.90 -7.55
CA GLU A 93 -18.42 6.44 -7.04
C GLU A 93 -19.06 7.45 -7.98
N HIS A 94 -18.24 8.31 -8.59
CA HIS A 94 -18.73 9.29 -9.58
C HIS A 94 -19.37 8.62 -10.80
N TYR A 95 -18.76 7.55 -11.32
CA TYR A 95 -19.24 6.87 -12.51
C TYR A 95 -20.34 5.86 -12.25
N THR A 96 -20.38 5.25 -11.07
CA THR A 96 -21.32 4.16 -10.75
C THR A 96 -22.50 4.61 -9.89
N GLY A 97 -22.35 5.72 -9.17
CA GLY A 97 -23.28 6.14 -8.12
C GLY A 97 -23.27 5.25 -6.88
N ASP A 98 -22.37 4.26 -6.80
CA ASP A 98 -22.30 3.29 -5.70
C ASP A 98 -21.26 3.73 -4.69
N CYS A 99 -21.72 4.20 -3.53
CA CYS A 99 -20.88 4.67 -2.43
C CYS A 99 -20.65 3.56 -1.41
N ARG A 100 -19.52 2.88 -1.52
CA ARG A 100 -19.15 1.82 -0.58
C ARG A 100 -17.98 2.22 0.31
N ARG A 101 -18.02 1.76 1.57
CA ARG A 101 -16.90 1.92 2.49
C ARG A 101 -15.81 0.91 2.17
N ILE A 102 -14.56 1.38 2.17
CA ILE A 102 -13.38 0.54 2.02
C ILE A 102 -12.61 0.55 3.34
N ARG A 103 -12.32 -0.62 3.86
CA ARG A 103 -11.43 -0.81 5.01
C ARG A 103 -10.00 -0.82 4.54
N LEU A 104 -9.28 0.25 4.84
CA LEU A 104 -7.91 0.46 4.41
C LEU A 104 -6.94 0.16 5.54
N ARG A 105 -5.91 -0.63 5.22
CA ARG A 105 -4.81 -0.98 6.11
C ARG A 105 -3.47 -0.65 5.46
N LYS A 106 -2.46 -0.40 6.29
CA LYS A 106 -1.10 -0.09 5.86
C LYS A 106 -0.12 -1.11 6.43
N PHE A 107 0.76 -1.61 5.58
CA PHE A 107 1.77 -2.60 5.94
C PHE A 107 3.13 -2.22 5.40
N VAL A 108 4.17 -2.50 6.18
CA VAL A 108 5.55 -2.53 5.71
C VAL A 108 6.12 -3.92 5.94
N PHE A 109 6.71 -4.48 4.91
CA PHE A 109 7.43 -5.75 4.96
C PHE A 109 8.92 -5.47 4.78
N ALA A 110 9.75 -5.95 5.71
CA ALA A 110 11.17 -5.71 5.63
C ALA A 110 12.01 -6.87 6.19
N GLU A 111 13.27 -6.93 5.74
CA GLU A 111 14.32 -7.80 6.27
C GLU A 111 15.23 -7.00 7.23
N ASN A 112 14.66 -6.42 8.28
CA ASN A 112 15.46 -5.70 9.26
C ASN A 112 15.84 -6.64 10.40
N GLU A 113 17.12 -6.77 10.68
CA GLU A 113 17.63 -7.63 11.76
C GLU A 113 17.31 -7.10 13.16
N ASN A 114 17.11 -5.79 13.30
CA ASN A 114 16.80 -5.15 14.59
C ASN A 114 15.69 -4.11 14.43
N PRO A 115 14.42 -4.54 14.23
CA PRO A 115 13.31 -3.64 14.00
C PRO A 115 12.81 -2.93 15.26
N ASP A 116 13.13 -3.43 16.46
CA ASP A 116 12.51 -3.02 17.74
C ASP A 116 12.71 -1.53 18.05
N ALA A 117 13.83 -0.94 17.60
CA ALA A 117 14.06 0.49 17.75
C ALA A 117 13.05 1.39 17.03
N TYR A 118 12.35 0.85 16.04
CA TYR A 118 11.40 1.57 15.19
C TYR A 118 9.94 1.20 15.45
N LEU A 119 9.69 0.19 16.29
CA LEU A 119 8.38 -0.41 16.50
C LEU A 119 7.91 -0.23 17.95
N ASP A 120 6.60 -0.15 18.10
CA ASP A 120 5.94 -0.26 19.40
C ASP A 120 5.75 -1.74 19.81
N ALA A 121 5.18 -1.96 21.00
CA ALA A 121 4.88 -3.29 21.53
C ALA A 121 3.92 -4.11 20.64
N ASN A 122 3.14 -3.46 19.80
CA ASN A 122 2.22 -4.08 18.85
C ASN A 122 2.84 -4.27 17.46
N ARG A 123 4.16 -4.05 17.32
CA ARG A 123 4.88 -4.08 16.04
C ARG A 123 4.34 -3.10 15.00
N GLN A 124 3.89 -1.93 15.46
CA GLN A 124 3.51 -0.81 14.60
C GLN A 124 4.65 0.21 14.59
N LEU A 125 4.81 0.94 13.48
CA LEU A 125 5.87 1.96 13.40
C LEU A 125 5.62 3.08 14.43
N ASN A 126 6.63 3.41 15.22
CA ASN A 126 6.56 4.53 16.17
C ASN A 126 6.21 5.87 15.49
N ALA A 127 6.67 6.07 14.26
CA ALA A 127 6.42 7.29 13.49
C ALA A 127 4.99 7.41 12.93
N ASP A 128 4.32 6.29 12.68
CA ASP A 128 2.90 6.21 12.30
C ASP A 128 2.32 4.88 12.77
N PRO A 129 1.67 4.86 13.95
CA PRO A 129 1.13 3.63 14.53
C PRO A 129 0.01 2.95 13.72
N SER A 130 -0.42 3.52 12.62
CA SER A 130 -1.34 2.87 11.69
C SER A 130 -0.64 1.94 10.69
N ILE A 131 0.71 1.91 10.67
CA ILE A 131 1.51 1.06 9.80
C ILE A 131 1.99 -0.16 10.58
N ARG A 132 1.52 -1.34 10.17
CA ARG A 132 1.93 -2.61 10.74
C ARG A 132 3.19 -3.13 10.04
N TYR A 133 4.18 -3.52 10.84
CA TYR A 133 5.40 -4.18 10.38
C TYR A 133 5.24 -5.71 10.38
N TYR A 134 5.79 -6.34 9.35
CA TYR A 134 6.08 -7.76 9.30
C TYR A 134 7.48 -8.01 8.75
N HIS A 135 8.17 -8.98 9.32
CA HIS A 135 9.37 -9.51 8.71
C HIS A 135 9.00 -10.39 7.51
N PHE A 136 9.78 -10.38 6.44
CA PHE A 136 9.46 -11.18 5.24
C PHE A 136 9.23 -12.65 5.52
N SER A 137 10.01 -13.25 6.41
CA SER A 137 9.86 -14.66 6.79
C SER A 137 8.50 -14.99 7.44
N GLU A 138 7.85 -14.00 8.05
CA GLU A 138 6.56 -14.19 8.73
C GLU A 138 5.39 -14.23 7.75
N VAL A 139 5.55 -13.63 6.58
CA VAL A 139 4.47 -13.49 5.59
C VAL A 139 4.65 -14.37 4.36
N ASN A 140 5.83 -14.97 4.21
CA ASN A 140 6.10 -15.84 3.07
C ASN A 140 5.16 -17.05 3.05
N GLY A 141 4.38 -17.17 1.98
CA GLY A 141 3.38 -18.24 1.83
C GLY A 141 2.10 -18.06 2.67
N GLN A 142 1.96 -16.96 3.42
CA GLN A 142 0.74 -16.69 4.17
C GLN A 142 -0.35 -16.04 3.29
N PRO A 143 -1.63 -16.39 3.49
CA PRO A 143 -2.71 -15.71 2.80
C PRO A 143 -2.88 -14.27 3.34
N LEU A 144 -3.33 -13.34 2.49
CA LEU A 144 -3.60 -11.95 2.89
C LEU A 144 -4.55 -11.83 4.09
N THR A 145 -5.46 -12.79 4.25
CA THR A 145 -6.40 -12.84 5.38
C THR A 145 -5.72 -13.13 6.72
N ALA A 146 -4.50 -13.67 6.71
CA ALA A 146 -3.70 -13.86 7.92
C ALA A 146 -3.00 -12.57 8.39
N LEU A 147 -2.93 -11.55 7.54
CA LEU A 147 -2.34 -10.26 7.91
C LEU A 147 -3.30 -9.48 8.83
N HIS A 148 -2.82 -9.15 9.99
CA HIS A 148 -3.57 -8.38 10.98
C HIS A 148 -2.99 -6.98 11.13
N ASN A 149 -3.85 -5.98 11.09
CA ASN A 149 -3.55 -4.62 11.51
C ASN A 149 -4.74 -4.10 12.28
N THR A 150 -4.53 -3.72 13.53
CA THR A 150 -5.59 -3.20 14.41
C THR A 150 -6.03 -1.79 14.00
N SER A 151 -5.16 -1.06 13.30
CA SER A 151 -5.46 0.27 12.78
C SER A 151 -6.06 0.15 11.39
N VAL A 152 -7.38 0.15 11.33
CA VAL A 152 -8.16 0.15 10.09
C VAL A 152 -8.76 1.53 9.88
N GLN A 153 -8.46 2.15 8.75
CA GLN A 153 -9.10 3.39 8.33
C GLN A 153 -10.29 3.05 7.43
N GLU A 154 -11.46 3.60 7.72
CA GLU A 154 -12.61 3.55 6.80
C GLU A 154 -12.62 4.80 5.90
N ILE A 155 -12.69 4.59 4.63
CA ILE A 155 -12.77 5.64 3.61
C ILE A 155 -13.98 5.45 2.72
#